data_114cf6b1efaecb0176b6b0ad94e035ee
#
_entry.id   114cf6b1efaecb0176b6b0ad94e035ee
#
_cell.length_a   1.000
_cell.length_b   1.000
_cell.length_c   1.000
_cell.angle_alpha   90.00
_cell.angle_beta   90.00
_cell.angle_gamma   90.00
#
_symmetry.space_group_name_H-M   'P 1'
#
loop_
_entity.id
_entity.type
_entity.pdbx_description
1 polymer ?
#
loop_
_entity_poly.entity_id
_entity_poly.type
_entity_poly.pdbx_seq_one_letter_code
_entity_poly.pdbx_strand_id
1 'polypeptide(L)'
;MARTGRRPGGGSGTQQAILDAARAAFTESGYDGATIRAIAGKAGVDPALVHHYFGTKEHLFVATMELPFDPTEVLPGLIAPGLDGLGERLVRMLLSIWDNMGDQNPFAALLRSAMTHERAAVMFREFASTAIFGTVMKAIDADRPELRTGMVASQVAGLVMTRYLLKLPAMVEATPDEIVAGIGPTIQRYLTEPLGLPPR
;
A
#
# COMPACT_ATOMS: atom_id res chain seq x y z
N MET A 1 23.43 44.40 -12.07
CA MET A 1 22.70 43.24 -12.56
C MET A 1 23.26 41.99 -11.89
N ALA A 2 22.59 41.52 -10.85
CA ALA A 2 23.01 40.34 -10.07
C ALA A 2 22.37 39.08 -10.67
N ARG A 3 23.18 38.17 -11.23
CA ARG A 3 22.77 36.84 -11.66
C ARG A 3 22.47 35.98 -10.44
N THR A 4 21.21 35.68 -10.22
CA THR A 4 20.76 34.77 -9.17
C THR A 4 21.29 33.36 -9.51
N GLY A 5 22.30 32.92 -8.78
CA GLY A 5 22.90 31.60 -8.90
C GLY A 5 21.91 30.52 -8.48
N ARG A 6 21.66 29.60 -9.39
CA ARG A 6 20.91 28.35 -9.16
C ARG A 6 21.69 27.53 -8.13
N ARG A 7 21.15 27.36 -6.89
CA ARG A 7 21.76 26.54 -5.84
C ARG A 7 21.83 25.09 -6.33
N PRO A 8 23.02 24.43 -6.31
CA PRO A 8 23.13 22.99 -6.51
C PRO A 8 22.53 22.31 -5.27
N GLY A 9 21.52 21.47 -5.46
CA GLY A 9 20.83 20.73 -4.38
C GLY A 9 19.31 20.93 -4.32
N GLY A 10 18.69 21.66 -5.25
CA GLY A 10 17.26 22.02 -5.19
C GLY A 10 16.27 20.89 -5.37
N GLY A 11 16.68 19.73 -5.95
CA GLY A 11 15.73 18.66 -6.25
C GLY A 11 15.33 17.82 -5.02
N SER A 12 16.29 17.35 -4.24
CA SER A 12 16.02 16.49 -3.08
C SER A 12 15.32 17.23 -1.93
N GLY A 13 15.72 18.48 -1.70
CA GLY A 13 15.07 19.30 -0.68
C GLY A 13 13.62 19.67 -1.04
N THR A 14 13.34 19.91 -2.32
CA THR A 14 11.99 20.19 -2.80
C THR A 14 11.09 18.95 -2.70
N GLN A 15 11.60 17.79 -3.10
CA GLN A 15 10.87 16.53 -3.00
C GLN A 15 10.52 16.21 -1.53
N GLN A 16 11.46 16.38 -0.61
CA GLN A 16 11.22 16.16 0.81
C GLN A 16 10.20 17.15 1.38
N ALA A 17 10.27 18.42 1.03
CA ALA A 17 9.29 19.42 1.45
C ALA A 17 7.86 19.09 0.97
N ILE A 18 7.72 18.55 -0.25
CA ILE A 18 6.43 18.06 -0.76
C ILE A 18 5.93 16.86 0.04
N LEU A 19 6.80 15.87 0.34
CA LEU A 19 6.44 14.70 1.15
C LEU A 19 5.99 15.09 2.56
N ASP A 20 6.70 15.99 3.21
CA ASP A 20 6.35 16.44 4.56
C ASP A 20 5.01 17.20 4.58
N ALA A 21 4.79 18.08 3.58
CA ALA A 21 3.52 18.78 3.42
C ALA A 21 2.36 17.83 3.10
N ALA A 22 2.61 16.81 2.25
CA ALA A 22 1.63 15.79 1.91
C ALA A 22 1.27 14.93 3.13
N ARG A 23 2.27 14.48 3.89
CA ARG A 23 2.08 13.71 5.12
C ARG A 23 1.20 14.46 6.12
N ALA A 24 1.48 15.75 6.32
CA ALA A 24 0.66 16.61 7.17
C ALA A 24 -0.76 16.77 6.64
N ALA A 25 -0.95 17.04 5.35
CA ALA A 25 -2.27 17.24 4.74
C ALA A 25 -3.13 15.97 4.80
N PHE A 26 -2.57 14.79 4.49
CA PHE A 26 -3.27 13.52 4.58
C PHE A 26 -3.64 13.15 6.03
N THR A 27 -2.77 13.48 6.99
CA THR A 27 -3.07 13.26 8.42
C THR A 27 -4.18 14.19 8.94
N GLU A 28 -4.23 15.44 8.45
CA GLU A 28 -5.20 16.43 8.89
C GLU A 28 -6.58 16.25 8.25
N SER A 29 -6.62 15.95 6.95
CA SER A 29 -7.84 16.02 6.12
C SER A 29 -8.26 14.68 5.52
N GLY A 30 -7.49 13.60 5.74
CA GLY A 30 -7.65 12.32 5.06
C GLY A 30 -7.23 12.37 3.59
N TYR A 31 -7.27 11.21 2.93
CA TYR A 31 -6.92 11.13 1.52
C TYR A 31 -7.84 12.00 0.65
N ASP A 32 -9.16 11.87 0.80
CA ASP A 32 -10.12 12.57 -0.06
C ASP A 32 -10.11 14.09 0.14
N GLY A 33 -9.97 14.55 1.38
CA GLY A 33 -9.95 15.97 1.73
C GLY A 33 -8.67 16.71 1.35
N ALA A 34 -7.53 16.01 1.26
CA ALA A 34 -6.27 16.61 0.84
C ALA A 34 -6.26 16.86 -0.68
N THR A 35 -5.80 18.05 -1.11
CA THR A 35 -5.67 18.39 -2.53
C THR A 35 -4.21 18.68 -2.89
N ILE A 36 -3.81 18.34 -4.13
CA ILE A 36 -2.46 18.65 -4.66
C ILE A 36 -2.17 20.16 -4.54
N ARG A 37 -3.18 21.02 -4.76
CA ARG A 37 -3.02 22.48 -4.65
C ARG A 37 -2.74 22.93 -3.21
N ALA A 38 -3.41 22.35 -2.22
CA ALA A 38 -3.18 22.64 -0.81
C ALA A 38 -1.79 22.14 -0.35
N ILE A 39 -1.41 20.93 -0.78
CA ILE A 39 -0.10 20.33 -0.49
C ILE A 39 1.02 21.20 -1.08
N ALA A 40 0.90 21.59 -2.35
CA ALA A 40 1.87 22.47 -3.01
C ALA A 40 2.00 23.82 -2.30
N GLY A 41 0.89 24.43 -1.92
CA GLY A 41 0.88 25.68 -1.15
C GLY A 41 1.58 25.52 0.21
N LYS A 42 1.34 24.42 0.91
CA LYS A 42 2.00 24.12 2.22
C LYS A 42 3.51 23.85 2.05
N ALA A 43 3.90 23.23 0.94
CA ALA A 43 5.32 22.99 0.59
C ALA A 43 6.03 24.23 0.00
N GLY A 44 5.31 25.31 -0.31
CA GLY A 44 5.87 26.50 -0.93
C GLY A 44 6.32 26.29 -2.38
N VAL A 45 5.65 25.41 -3.13
CA VAL A 45 5.99 25.05 -4.52
C VAL A 45 4.80 25.20 -5.46
N ASP A 46 5.08 25.23 -6.77
CA ASP A 46 4.02 25.16 -7.79
C ASP A 46 3.40 23.73 -7.84
N PRO A 47 2.07 23.59 -7.99
CA PRO A 47 1.43 22.28 -8.16
C PRO A 47 2.02 21.43 -9.30
N ALA A 48 2.53 22.04 -10.36
CA ALA A 48 3.20 21.32 -11.44
C ALA A 48 4.45 20.58 -10.97
N LEU A 49 5.17 21.10 -9.95
CA LEU A 49 6.31 20.41 -9.36
C LEU A 49 5.87 19.15 -8.59
N VAL A 50 4.73 19.17 -7.92
CA VAL A 50 4.18 17.97 -7.26
C VAL A 50 3.90 16.89 -8.30
N HIS A 51 3.24 17.25 -9.40
CA HIS A 51 3.01 16.33 -10.52
C HIS A 51 4.30 15.86 -11.18
N HIS A 52 5.29 16.72 -11.30
CA HIS A 52 6.59 16.36 -11.87
C HIS A 52 7.32 15.29 -11.03
N TYR A 53 7.30 15.42 -9.69
CA TYR A 53 8.01 14.48 -8.80
C TYR A 53 7.22 13.19 -8.52
N PHE A 54 5.91 13.27 -8.42
CA PHE A 54 5.08 12.17 -7.92
C PHE A 54 3.99 11.71 -8.89
N GLY A 55 3.76 12.40 -10.00
CA GLY A 55 2.75 12.04 -10.99
C GLY A 55 1.33 12.27 -10.47
N THR A 56 0.78 11.31 -9.74
CA THR A 56 -0.60 11.36 -9.25
C THR A 56 -0.68 11.57 -7.74
N LYS A 57 -1.88 11.88 -7.24
CA LYS A 57 -2.14 11.99 -5.81
C LYS A 57 -1.97 10.64 -5.10
N GLU A 58 -2.32 9.56 -5.79
CA GLU A 58 -2.15 8.19 -5.31
C GLU A 58 -0.66 7.87 -5.08
N HIS A 59 0.18 8.12 -6.07
CA HIS A 59 1.63 7.91 -5.94
C HIS A 59 2.25 8.79 -4.84
N LEU A 60 1.83 10.06 -4.73
CA LEU A 60 2.26 10.94 -3.65
C LEU A 60 1.84 10.37 -2.28
N PHE A 61 0.61 9.86 -2.17
CA PHE A 61 0.12 9.26 -0.93
C PHE A 61 0.93 8.01 -0.56
N VAL A 62 1.14 7.10 -1.51
CA VAL A 62 2.01 5.92 -1.32
C VAL A 62 3.42 6.32 -0.89
N ALA A 63 4.00 7.34 -1.52
CA ALA A 63 5.33 7.83 -1.17
C ALA A 63 5.41 8.36 0.28
N THR A 64 4.31 8.92 0.83
CA THR A 64 4.27 9.35 2.24
C THR A 64 4.32 8.18 3.23
N MET A 65 4.00 6.96 2.80
CA MET A 65 4.05 5.76 3.64
C MET A 65 5.45 5.18 3.77
N GLU A 66 6.42 5.69 3.00
CA GLU A 66 7.82 5.20 2.97
C GLU A 66 7.90 3.69 2.74
N LEU A 67 6.97 3.15 1.94
CA LEU A 67 7.00 1.75 1.59
C LEU A 67 8.19 1.47 0.66
N PRO A 68 8.80 0.30 0.76
CA PRO A 68 9.93 -0.10 -0.08
C PRO A 68 9.50 -0.45 -1.52
N PHE A 69 8.22 -0.41 -1.81
CA PHE A 69 7.63 -0.67 -3.12
C PHE A 69 6.36 0.16 -3.30
N ASP A 70 6.02 0.47 -4.54
CA ASP A 70 4.74 1.09 -4.89
C ASP A 70 3.73 0.01 -5.31
N PRO A 71 2.65 -0.24 -4.53
CA PRO A 71 1.64 -1.23 -4.90
C PRO A 71 0.97 -0.92 -6.23
N THR A 72 0.85 0.34 -6.62
CA THR A 72 0.20 0.75 -7.86
C THR A 72 1.03 0.38 -9.10
N GLU A 73 2.34 0.21 -8.95
CA GLU A 73 3.25 -0.28 -9.98
C GLU A 73 3.37 -1.80 -10.00
N VAL A 74 3.37 -2.43 -8.82
CA VAL A 74 3.60 -3.88 -8.69
C VAL A 74 2.35 -4.70 -8.99
N LEU A 75 1.17 -4.28 -8.51
CA LEU A 75 -0.07 -5.04 -8.65
C LEU A 75 -0.50 -5.29 -10.12
N PRO A 76 -0.38 -4.32 -11.05
CA PRO A 76 -0.68 -4.59 -12.46
C PRO A 76 0.14 -5.75 -13.03
N GLY A 77 1.41 -5.87 -12.68
CA GLY A 77 2.28 -6.98 -13.10
C GLY A 77 1.84 -8.34 -12.55
N LEU A 78 1.26 -8.38 -11.36
CA LEU A 78 0.70 -9.61 -10.79
C LEU A 78 -0.59 -10.05 -11.46
N ILE A 79 -1.39 -9.09 -11.94
CA ILE A 79 -2.69 -9.34 -12.58
C ILE A 79 -2.52 -9.65 -14.07
N ALA A 80 -1.51 -9.09 -14.73
CA ALA A 80 -1.29 -9.23 -16.17
C ALA A 80 -1.30 -10.68 -16.71
N PRO A 81 -0.79 -11.72 -15.98
CA PRO A 81 -0.88 -13.10 -16.42
C PRO A 81 -2.29 -13.70 -16.37
N GLY A 82 -3.29 -12.96 -15.88
CA GLY A 82 -4.65 -13.42 -15.66
C GLY A 82 -4.96 -13.70 -14.19
N LEU A 83 -6.21 -14.04 -13.89
CA LEU A 83 -6.69 -14.23 -12.52
C LEU A 83 -6.35 -15.62 -11.95
N ASP A 84 -6.10 -16.62 -12.79
CA ASP A 84 -5.71 -17.94 -12.35
C ASP A 84 -4.36 -17.89 -11.62
N GLY A 85 -4.30 -18.45 -10.40
CA GLY A 85 -3.10 -18.43 -9.57
C GLY A 85 -2.74 -17.04 -8.98
N LEU A 86 -3.60 -16.05 -9.11
CA LEU A 86 -3.35 -14.70 -8.56
C LEU A 86 -3.16 -14.75 -7.04
N GLY A 87 -3.92 -15.60 -6.34
CA GLY A 87 -3.78 -15.78 -4.89
C GLY A 87 -2.38 -16.23 -4.47
N GLU A 88 -1.81 -17.21 -5.19
CA GLU A 88 -0.44 -17.68 -4.94
C GLU A 88 0.60 -16.61 -5.27
N ARG A 89 0.43 -15.90 -6.40
CA ARG A 89 1.32 -14.80 -6.78
C ARG A 89 1.33 -13.68 -5.74
N LEU A 90 0.16 -13.32 -5.18
CA LEU A 90 0.04 -12.32 -4.12
C LEU A 90 0.76 -12.76 -2.85
N VAL A 91 0.57 -13.99 -2.41
CA VAL A 91 1.27 -14.51 -1.21
C VAL A 91 2.77 -14.55 -1.44
N ARG A 92 3.23 -15.04 -2.59
CA ARG A 92 4.66 -15.11 -2.92
C ARG A 92 5.31 -13.73 -2.97
N MET A 93 4.64 -12.75 -3.57
CA MET A 93 5.09 -11.35 -3.56
C MET A 93 5.19 -10.81 -2.14
N LEU A 94 4.16 -11.02 -1.31
CA LEU A 94 4.13 -10.56 0.07
C LEU A 94 5.31 -11.12 0.87
N LEU A 95 5.53 -12.44 0.79
CA LEU A 95 6.67 -13.10 1.44
C LEU A 95 8.01 -12.52 0.96
N SER A 96 8.19 -12.37 -0.36
CA SER A 96 9.41 -11.80 -0.93
C SER A 96 9.69 -10.39 -0.40
N ILE A 97 8.67 -9.55 -0.31
CA ILE A 97 8.81 -8.19 0.22
C ILE A 97 9.21 -8.22 1.70
N TRP A 98 8.52 -9.02 2.51
CA TRP A 98 8.76 -9.06 3.95
C TRP A 98 10.08 -9.75 4.31
N ASP A 99 10.42 -10.85 3.66
CA ASP A 99 11.67 -11.58 3.93
C ASP A 99 12.92 -10.76 3.55
N ASN A 100 12.82 -9.90 2.51
CA ASN A 100 13.92 -9.01 2.10
C ASN A 100 14.12 -7.78 3.01
N MET A 101 13.12 -7.36 3.77
CA MET A 101 13.20 -6.15 4.60
C MET A 101 13.72 -6.38 6.03
N GLY A 102 13.68 -7.61 6.51
CA GLY A 102 14.12 -7.94 7.88
C GLY A 102 13.36 -7.20 8.99
N ASP A 103 14.03 -7.04 10.14
CA ASP A 103 13.40 -6.47 11.36
C ASP A 103 13.10 -4.96 11.28
N GLN A 104 13.72 -4.22 10.36
CA GLN A 104 13.51 -2.76 10.18
C GLN A 104 12.44 -2.42 9.14
N ASN A 105 11.45 -3.28 8.94
CA ASN A 105 10.40 -3.09 7.97
C ASN A 105 9.51 -1.87 8.33
N PRO A 106 9.51 -0.78 7.52
CA PRO A 106 8.69 0.41 7.78
C PRO A 106 7.19 0.10 7.80
N PHE A 107 6.75 -0.89 7.01
CA PHE A 107 5.37 -1.32 6.97
C PHE A 107 4.94 -2.02 8.27
N ALA A 108 5.84 -2.75 8.92
CA ALA A 108 5.61 -3.30 10.26
C ALA A 108 5.42 -2.19 11.30
N ALA A 109 6.19 -1.10 11.19
CA ALA A 109 6.04 0.05 12.07
C ALA A 109 4.69 0.77 11.82
N LEU A 110 4.29 0.93 10.56
CA LEU A 110 3.00 1.50 10.18
C LEU A 110 1.84 0.66 10.70
N LEU A 111 1.88 -0.67 10.54
CA LEU A 111 0.85 -1.57 11.08
C LEU A 111 0.75 -1.48 12.61
N ARG A 112 1.86 -1.50 13.32
CA ARG A 112 1.86 -1.33 14.79
C ARG A 112 1.26 0.02 15.19
N SER A 113 1.60 1.09 14.48
CA SER A 113 1.04 2.42 14.72
C SER A 113 -0.46 2.46 14.43
N ALA A 114 -0.94 1.82 13.36
CA ALA A 114 -2.36 1.73 13.03
C ALA A 114 -3.18 0.96 14.08
N MET A 115 -2.57 0.02 14.80
CA MET A 115 -3.24 -0.71 15.89
C MET A 115 -3.40 0.12 17.18
N THR A 116 -2.59 1.16 17.37
CA THR A 116 -2.54 1.94 18.61
C THR A 116 -3.00 3.39 18.47
N HIS A 117 -3.07 3.91 17.25
CA HIS A 117 -3.40 5.30 16.96
C HIS A 117 -4.47 5.41 15.87
N GLU A 118 -5.61 5.99 16.21
CA GLU A 118 -6.76 6.14 15.29
C GLU A 118 -6.38 6.84 13.97
N ARG A 119 -5.58 7.90 14.02
CA ARG A 119 -5.13 8.61 12.80
C ARG A 119 -4.32 7.72 11.86
N ALA A 120 -3.42 6.90 12.42
CA ALA A 120 -2.66 5.94 11.63
C ALA A 120 -3.57 4.83 11.06
N ALA A 121 -4.58 4.39 11.80
CA ALA A 121 -5.58 3.44 11.31
C ALA A 121 -6.40 4.01 10.15
N VAL A 122 -6.81 5.29 10.22
CA VAL A 122 -7.50 5.97 9.12
C VAL A 122 -6.62 6.01 7.88
N MET A 123 -5.38 6.49 8.00
CA MET A 123 -4.42 6.54 6.88
C MET A 123 -4.17 5.16 6.28
N PHE A 124 -4.03 4.14 7.12
CA PHE A 124 -3.84 2.76 6.63
C PHE A 124 -5.06 2.23 5.87
N ARG A 125 -6.28 2.49 6.37
CA ARG A 125 -7.52 2.12 5.66
C ARG A 125 -7.62 2.81 4.30
N GLU A 126 -7.34 4.10 4.25
CA GLU A 126 -7.35 4.88 2.99
C GLU A 126 -6.28 4.37 2.02
N PHE A 127 -5.08 4.10 2.49
CA PHE A 127 -4.02 3.49 1.70
C PHE A 127 -4.45 2.13 1.13
N ALA A 128 -4.93 1.23 1.99
CA ALA A 128 -5.36 -0.08 1.56
C ALA A 128 -6.49 0.01 0.52
N SER A 129 -7.51 0.85 0.76
CA SER A 129 -8.64 1.01 -0.15
C SER A 129 -8.24 1.61 -1.51
N THR A 130 -7.33 2.57 -1.52
CA THR A 130 -6.96 3.31 -2.73
C THR A 130 -5.87 2.60 -3.53
N ALA A 131 -4.73 2.31 -2.88
CA ALA A 131 -3.54 1.81 -3.57
C ALA A 131 -3.58 0.29 -3.84
N ILE A 132 -4.16 -0.49 -2.93
CA ILE A 132 -4.19 -1.95 -3.06
C ILE A 132 -5.49 -2.41 -3.71
N PHE A 133 -6.62 -2.08 -3.10
CA PHE A 133 -7.91 -2.64 -3.47
C PHE A 133 -8.52 -2.01 -4.71
N GLY A 134 -8.32 -0.70 -4.90
CA GLY A 134 -8.76 -0.02 -6.11
C GLY A 134 -8.18 -0.63 -7.39
N THR A 135 -6.94 -1.10 -7.35
CA THR A 135 -6.27 -1.73 -8.48
C THR A 135 -6.75 -3.17 -8.70
N VAL A 136 -6.81 -3.97 -7.62
CA VAL A 136 -7.24 -5.38 -7.72
C VAL A 136 -8.71 -5.49 -8.09
N MET A 137 -9.58 -4.70 -7.47
CA MET A 137 -11.04 -4.78 -7.72
C MET A 137 -11.45 -4.29 -9.11
N LYS A 138 -10.72 -3.35 -9.72
CA LYS A 138 -10.96 -2.96 -11.12
C LYS A 138 -10.67 -4.07 -12.12
N ALA A 139 -9.79 -4.99 -11.76
CA ALA A 139 -9.41 -6.12 -12.61
C ALA A 139 -10.32 -7.36 -12.42
N ILE A 140 -11.10 -7.39 -11.35
CA ILE A 140 -11.93 -8.54 -10.98
C ILE A 140 -13.40 -8.10 -11.07
N ASP A 141 -14.10 -8.57 -12.12
CA ASP A 141 -15.55 -8.40 -12.24
C ASP A 141 -16.29 -9.41 -11.34
N ALA A 142 -16.22 -9.17 -10.02
CA ALA A 142 -16.80 -10.05 -9.02
C ALA A 142 -17.86 -9.32 -8.18
N ASP A 143 -18.83 -10.10 -7.71
CA ASP A 143 -19.83 -9.63 -6.75
C ASP A 143 -19.19 -9.20 -5.44
N ARG A 144 -19.80 -8.23 -4.75
CA ARG A 144 -19.42 -7.76 -3.39
C ARG A 144 -17.93 -7.41 -3.25
N PRO A 145 -17.35 -6.58 -4.13
CA PRO A 145 -15.92 -6.35 -4.23
C PRO A 145 -15.28 -5.86 -2.90
N GLU A 146 -15.97 -5.01 -2.14
CA GLU A 146 -15.48 -4.51 -0.85
C GLU A 146 -15.34 -5.63 0.20
N LEU A 147 -16.31 -6.55 0.25
CA LEU A 147 -16.25 -7.67 1.19
C LEU A 147 -15.15 -8.67 0.80
N ARG A 148 -15.01 -8.98 -0.48
CA ARG A 148 -13.94 -9.84 -1.01
C ARG A 148 -12.57 -9.27 -0.66
N THR A 149 -12.42 -8.00 -0.87
CA THR A 149 -11.25 -7.20 -0.47
C THR A 149 -10.94 -7.34 1.02
N GLY A 150 -11.95 -7.16 1.88
CA GLY A 150 -11.78 -7.34 3.33
C GLY A 150 -11.35 -8.77 3.70
N MET A 151 -11.88 -9.78 3.02
CA MET A 151 -11.48 -11.18 3.21
C MET A 151 -10.03 -11.43 2.80
N VAL A 152 -9.59 -10.91 1.65
CA VAL A 152 -8.18 -10.98 1.21
C VAL A 152 -7.29 -10.25 2.21
N ALA A 153 -7.67 -9.03 2.62
CA ALA A 153 -6.93 -8.25 3.61
C ALA A 153 -6.78 -8.99 4.94
N SER A 154 -7.81 -9.74 5.38
CA SER A 154 -7.75 -10.53 6.60
C SER A 154 -6.69 -11.65 6.53
N GLN A 155 -6.55 -12.32 5.38
CA GLN A 155 -5.52 -13.33 5.17
C GLN A 155 -4.12 -12.72 5.16
N VAL A 156 -3.94 -11.62 4.44
CA VAL A 156 -2.67 -10.88 4.38
C VAL A 156 -2.27 -10.37 5.78
N ALA A 157 -3.20 -9.72 6.48
CA ALA A 157 -2.94 -9.22 7.83
C ALA A 157 -2.64 -10.36 8.81
N GLY A 158 -3.37 -11.47 8.74
CA GLY A 158 -3.14 -12.66 9.55
C GLY A 158 -1.75 -13.26 9.32
N LEU A 159 -1.34 -13.42 8.06
CA LEU A 159 -0.01 -13.90 7.69
C LEU A 159 1.09 -12.98 8.23
N VAL A 160 0.97 -11.68 7.99
CA VAL A 160 1.92 -10.69 8.48
C VAL A 160 2.01 -10.70 10.01
N MET A 161 0.86 -10.71 10.68
CA MET A 161 0.79 -10.74 12.14
C MET A 161 1.48 -11.97 12.70
N THR A 162 1.16 -13.17 12.18
CA THR A 162 1.61 -14.44 12.77
C THR A 162 3.06 -14.76 12.43
N ARG A 163 3.52 -14.48 11.20
CA ARG A 163 4.87 -14.81 10.76
C ARG A 163 5.91 -13.75 11.14
N TYR A 164 5.59 -12.46 10.99
CA TYR A 164 6.59 -11.38 11.08
C TYR A 164 6.49 -10.55 12.37
N LEU A 165 5.28 -10.34 12.92
CA LEU A 165 5.12 -9.51 14.12
C LEU A 165 5.14 -10.35 15.40
N LEU A 166 4.32 -11.40 15.48
CA LEU A 166 4.26 -12.30 16.62
C LEU A 166 5.31 -13.41 16.55
N LYS A 167 5.84 -13.68 15.37
CA LYS A 167 6.86 -14.69 15.10
C LYS A 167 6.49 -16.07 15.70
N LEU A 168 5.23 -16.53 15.41
CA LEU A 168 4.79 -17.85 15.86
C LEU A 168 5.70 -18.92 15.27
N PRO A 169 6.29 -19.84 16.09
CA PRO A 169 7.31 -20.77 15.65
C PRO A 169 6.94 -21.54 14.37
N ALA A 170 5.76 -22.16 14.32
CA ALA A 170 5.29 -22.91 13.16
C ALA A 170 5.16 -22.06 11.89
N MET A 171 4.82 -20.76 12.03
CA MET A 171 4.72 -19.85 10.89
C MET A 171 6.09 -19.35 10.40
N VAL A 172 7.06 -19.22 11.30
CA VAL A 172 8.42 -18.80 10.97
C VAL A 172 9.19 -19.93 10.33
N GLU A 173 9.03 -21.16 10.84
CA GLU A 173 9.71 -22.38 10.35
C GLU A 173 9.15 -22.86 9.00
N ALA A 174 7.87 -22.56 8.70
CA ALA A 174 7.26 -22.94 7.42
C ALA A 174 8.02 -22.30 6.25
N THR A 175 8.27 -23.09 5.23
CA THR A 175 8.86 -22.61 3.98
C THR A 175 7.92 -21.66 3.22
N PRO A 176 8.44 -20.75 2.37
CA PRO A 176 7.60 -19.92 1.52
C PRO A 176 6.60 -20.72 0.69
N ASP A 177 7.00 -21.89 0.16
CA ASP A 177 6.12 -22.72 -0.66
C ASP A 177 4.99 -23.36 0.17
N GLU A 178 5.23 -23.76 1.41
CA GLU A 178 4.18 -24.25 2.32
C GLU A 178 3.16 -23.15 2.64
N ILE A 179 3.62 -21.93 2.90
CA ILE A 179 2.74 -20.77 3.14
C ILE A 179 1.92 -20.43 1.88
N VAL A 180 2.57 -20.41 0.71
CA VAL A 180 1.88 -20.16 -0.58
C VAL A 180 0.82 -21.22 -0.85
N ALA A 181 1.16 -22.50 -0.69
CA ALA A 181 0.22 -23.62 -0.90
C ALA A 181 -0.95 -23.60 0.10
N GLY A 182 -0.72 -23.17 1.35
CA GLY A 182 -1.75 -23.11 2.37
C GLY A 182 -2.69 -21.91 2.26
N ILE A 183 -2.17 -20.73 1.94
CA ILE A 183 -2.92 -19.46 1.96
C ILE A 183 -3.36 -19.03 0.57
N GLY A 184 -2.55 -19.29 -0.46
CA GLY A 184 -2.83 -18.88 -1.84
C GLY A 184 -4.20 -19.31 -2.36
N PRO A 185 -4.59 -20.59 -2.24
CA PRO A 185 -5.92 -21.06 -2.67
C PRO A 185 -7.08 -20.36 -1.93
N THR A 186 -6.92 -20.04 -0.66
CA THR A 186 -7.94 -19.31 0.11
C THR A 186 -8.13 -17.89 -0.43
N ILE A 187 -7.04 -17.19 -0.71
CA ILE A 187 -7.07 -15.86 -1.34
C ILE A 187 -7.67 -15.95 -2.73
N GLN A 188 -7.26 -16.97 -3.54
CA GLN A 188 -7.79 -17.20 -4.88
C GLN A 188 -9.31 -17.35 -4.86
N ARG A 189 -9.84 -18.15 -3.94
CA ARG A 189 -11.28 -18.31 -3.75
C ARG A 189 -11.99 -16.98 -3.47
N TYR A 190 -11.43 -16.16 -2.60
CA TYR A 190 -12.01 -14.84 -2.32
C TYR A 190 -12.00 -13.90 -3.52
N LEU A 191 -11.00 -14.03 -4.38
CA LEU A 191 -10.87 -13.20 -5.56
C LEU A 191 -11.83 -13.59 -6.68
N THR A 192 -11.96 -14.90 -6.96
CA THR A 192 -12.55 -15.36 -8.24
C THR A 192 -13.70 -16.36 -8.10
N GLU A 193 -13.89 -17.02 -6.96
CA GLU A 193 -14.91 -18.05 -6.81
C GLU A 193 -16.19 -17.53 -6.12
N PRO A 194 -17.32 -18.22 -6.28
CA PRO A 194 -18.53 -17.92 -5.52
C PRO A 194 -18.29 -18.04 -4.02
N LEU A 195 -18.65 -17.02 -3.24
CA LEU A 195 -18.43 -17.01 -1.78
C LEU A 195 -19.44 -17.85 -1.00
N GLY A 196 -20.53 -18.29 -1.62
CA GLY A 196 -21.59 -19.06 -0.94
C GLY A 196 -22.28 -18.27 0.17
N LEU A 197 -22.33 -16.95 0.06
CA LEU A 197 -22.90 -16.07 1.06
C LEU A 197 -24.44 -16.08 0.99
N PRO A 198 -25.15 -15.87 2.14
CA PRO A 198 -26.59 -15.73 2.12
C PRO A 198 -27.02 -14.50 1.29
N PRO A 199 -28.19 -14.54 0.66
CA PRO A 199 -28.75 -13.36 0.00
C PRO A 199 -28.94 -12.22 1.01
N ARG A 200 -28.75 -10.98 0.56
CA ARG A 200 -29.04 -9.77 1.36
C ARG A 200 -30.51 -9.46 1.33
#